data_8853d41f9d68bcc9bdeae4bfb65be6f8
#
_entry.id   8853d41f9d68bcc9bdeae4bfb65be6f8
#
_cell.length_a   1.000
_cell.length_b   1.000
_cell.length_c   1.000
_cell.angle_alpha   90.00
_cell.angle_beta   90.00
_cell.angle_gamma   90.00
#
_symmetry.space_group_name_H-M   'P 1'
#
loop_
_entity.id
_entity.type
_entity.pdbx_description
1 polymer ?
#
loop_
_entity_poly.entity_id
_entity_poly.type
_entity_poly.pdbx_seq_one_letter_code
_entity_poly.pdbx_strand_id
1 'polypeptide(L)'
;KPGEELRMQHSRGYLKGSIDEYLDGIPEEQRKGWPKLFHLSSGSTEDILIKGAQAFNWEGRWHGWGKPYSIEGPKRRAVGVGTGAHVCGVEFEGNVSAVVRINPDGSAKVYCAVGRQGQGSETTQAQVAAEELGIPFDKVEIETGDTDSCPWSHGSLASNTMFRVGWATQAASKDAKRQLLEIAAREFFGSDPGELDVKDGMILFKDNNKKDPQISIEDVLNHFRSADALGQASSITGRPTYPMPPSSAFARHFAAHFVDLEVDIETGEIKLLDWLATQDSGTIMNPQVMKNQMIGGAICGAGFAIYESLVFDEETGRIKNANLLDYKLLRAADFPVNGEVIYGDSYDPVGPFGARGAGEAPAAAAGPAIAQAVYNAIGMWVDMPMTPENIITALHKDS
;
A
#
# COMPACT_ATOMS: atom_id res chain seq x y z
N LYS A 1 32.48 -1.80 6.14
CA LYS A 1 32.63 -0.47 5.49
C LYS A 1 31.49 0.42 5.93
N PRO A 2 31.66 1.76 6.14
CA PRO A 2 30.60 2.65 6.66
C PRO A 2 29.29 2.60 5.88
N GLY A 3 29.33 2.27 4.59
CA GLY A 3 28.13 2.13 3.76
C GLY A 3 27.35 0.84 3.97
N GLU A 4 27.96 -0.22 4.46
CA GLU A 4 27.29 -1.50 4.76
C GLU A 4 26.59 -1.44 6.11
N GLU A 5 27.17 -0.79 7.11
CA GLU A 5 26.52 -0.55 8.41
C GLU A 5 25.29 0.37 8.27
N LEU A 6 25.38 1.45 7.50
CA LEU A 6 24.25 2.32 7.22
C LEU A 6 23.12 1.60 6.45
N ARG A 7 23.44 0.70 5.53
CA ARG A 7 22.43 -0.08 4.78
C ARG A 7 21.78 -1.16 5.64
N MET A 8 22.54 -1.80 6.50
CA MET A 8 22.00 -2.75 7.49
C MET A 8 21.17 -2.04 8.56
N GLN A 9 21.55 -0.83 8.98
CA GLN A 9 20.77 0.00 9.87
C GLN A 9 19.49 0.49 9.20
N HIS A 10 19.52 0.83 7.92
CA HIS A 10 18.30 1.15 7.14
C HIS A 10 17.41 -0.06 6.87
N SER A 11 17.96 -1.24 6.67
CA SER A 11 17.20 -2.47 6.43
C SER A 11 16.59 -3.06 7.71
N ARG A 12 17.23 -2.85 8.85
CA ARG A 12 16.67 -3.22 10.16
C ARG A 12 15.59 -2.29 10.66
N GLY A 13 15.08 -1.52 9.75
CA GLY A 13 14.05 -0.55 9.96
C GLY A 13 14.62 0.68 10.65
N TYR A 14 13.94 1.74 10.55
CA TYR A 14 14.08 2.84 11.46
C TYR A 14 13.82 2.31 12.87
N LEU A 15 14.73 1.46 13.30
CA LEU A 15 14.63 0.70 14.50
C LEU A 15 15.04 1.57 15.67
N LYS A 16 14.36 1.33 16.71
CA LYS A 16 14.42 1.84 18.07
C LYS A 16 15.74 2.38 18.62
N GLY A 17 16.85 2.28 17.96
CA GLY A 17 18.12 2.82 18.40
C GLY A 17 18.58 4.05 17.61
N SER A 18 18.43 4.02 16.29
CA SER A 18 19.08 5.02 15.43
C SER A 18 18.43 6.41 15.42
N ILE A 19 17.15 6.51 15.73
CA ILE A 19 16.46 7.80 15.80
C ILE A 19 16.66 8.45 17.16
N ASP A 20 16.61 7.66 18.21
CA ASP A 20 16.91 8.17 19.56
C ASP A 20 18.36 8.64 19.64
N GLU A 21 19.31 7.90 19.08
CA GLU A 21 20.72 8.31 18.96
C GLU A 21 20.88 9.56 18.06
N TYR A 22 20.18 9.64 16.94
CA TYR A 22 20.18 10.83 16.08
C TYR A 22 19.53 12.02 16.76
N LEU A 23 18.42 11.83 17.47
CA LEU A 23 17.76 12.86 18.23
C LEU A 23 18.55 13.27 19.46
N ASP A 24 19.29 12.37 20.10
CA ASP A 24 20.18 12.67 21.23
C ASP A 24 21.36 13.56 20.81
N GLY A 25 21.78 13.50 19.56
CA GLY A 25 22.75 14.44 18.99
C GLY A 25 22.22 15.84 18.68
N ILE A 26 20.89 16.05 18.73
CA ILE A 26 20.28 17.36 18.46
C ILE A 26 19.83 18.01 19.76
N PRO A 27 20.27 19.26 20.06
CA PRO A 27 19.89 19.99 21.26
C PRO A 27 18.38 20.06 21.44
N GLU A 28 17.89 19.89 22.67
CA GLU A 28 16.46 19.85 23.00
C GLU A 28 15.70 21.12 22.55
N GLU A 29 16.38 22.28 22.56
CA GLU A 29 15.82 23.53 22.07
C GLU A 29 15.53 23.51 20.56
N GLN A 30 16.32 22.80 19.78
CA GLN A 30 16.09 22.63 18.34
C GLN A 30 14.99 21.59 18.05
N ARG A 31 14.74 20.70 19.01
CA ARG A 31 13.65 19.70 18.95
C ARG A 31 12.31 20.27 19.45
N LYS A 32 12.32 21.46 20.06
CA LYS A 32 11.13 22.11 20.64
C LYS A 32 10.14 22.48 19.54
N GLY A 33 9.02 21.78 19.47
CA GLY A 33 8.00 21.95 18.43
C GLY A 33 8.12 20.93 17.29
N TRP A 34 9.15 20.10 17.26
CA TRP A 34 9.15 18.95 16.41
C TRP A 34 8.10 17.98 16.94
N PRO A 35 7.16 17.51 16.09
CA PRO A 35 6.24 16.49 16.52
C PRO A 35 7.06 15.27 16.97
N LYS A 36 6.54 14.48 17.92
CA LYS A 36 7.12 13.16 18.28
C LYS A 36 6.98 12.17 17.14
N LEU A 37 7.52 12.52 16.00
CA LEU A 37 7.12 12.21 14.63
C LEU A 37 7.72 10.94 14.06
N PHE A 38 8.58 10.23 14.78
CA PHE A 38 9.44 9.26 14.12
C PHE A 38 9.31 7.82 14.63
N HIS A 39 8.24 7.50 15.34
CA HIS A 39 7.96 6.11 15.66
C HIS A 39 7.13 5.49 14.53
N LEU A 40 7.73 4.56 13.79
CA LEU A 40 6.98 3.70 12.85
C LEU A 40 5.91 2.94 13.63
N SER A 41 4.69 2.92 13.10
CA SER A 41 3.59 2.15 13.69
C SER A 41 3.89 0.65 13.65
N SER A 42 4.47 0.19 12.54
CA SER A 42 4.90 -1.18 12.31
C SER A 42 5.78 -1.26 11.06
N GLY A 43 6.43 -2.39 10.82
CA GLY A 43 7.20 -2.64 9.61
C GLY A 43 8.10 -3.85 9.73
N SER A 44 8.33 -4.53 8.62
CA SER A 44 9.19 -5.71 8.52
C SER A 44 10.02 -5.70 7.24
N THR A 45 10.87 -4.68 7.08
CA THR A 45 11.78 -4.60 5.93
C THR A 45 12.75 -5.78 5.92
N GLU A 46 13.20 -6.24 7.09
CA GLU A 46 14.07 -7.40 7.22
C GLU A 46 13.37 -8.68 6.72
N ASP A 47 12.11 -8.89 7.09
CA ASP A 47 11.33 -10.06 6.68
C ASP A 47 11.20 -10.14 5.14
N ILE A 48 10.82 -9.05 4.50
CA ILE A 48 10.67 -9.01 3.03
C ILE A 48 12.00 -9.16 2.29
N LEU A 49 13.11 -8.70 2.86
CA LEU A 49 14.44 -8.90 2.29
C LEU A 49 14.90 -10.37 2.43
N ILE A 50 14.71 -10.98 3.58
CA ILE A 50 15.07 -12.38 3.81
C ILE A 50 14.24 -13.31 2.93
N LYS A 51 12.91 -13.16 2.94
CA LYS A 51 12.00 -13.95 2.10
C LYS A 51 12.30 -13.77 0.61
N GLY A 52 12.53 -12.53 0.20
CA GLY A 52 12.86 -12.20 -1.18
C GLY A 52 14.20 -12.80 -1.61
N ALA A 53 15.25 -12.67 -0.81
CA ALA A 53 16.56 -13.23 -1.11
C ALA A 53 16.51 -14.76 -1.25
N GLN A 54 15.77 -15.43 -0.39
CA GLN A 54 15.58 -16.89 -0.46
C GLN A 54 14.82 -17.30 -1.74
N ALA A 55 13.67 -16.69 -2.01
CA ALA A 55 12.84 -17.03 -3.16
C ALA A 55 13.52 -16.71 -4.49
N PHE A 56 14.29 -15.62 -4.55
CA PHE A 56 15.03 -15.20 -5.74
C PHE A 56 16.33 -15.98 -5.94
N ASN A 57 16.71 -16.85 -4.99
CA ASN A 57 18.01 -17.52 -4.96
C ASN A 57 19.19 -16.53 -5.05
N TRP A 58 19.14 -15.50 -4.22
CA TRP A 58 20.14 -14.42 -4.23
C TRP A 58 21.58 -14.92 -4.08
N GLU A 59 21.82 -15.83 -3.14
CA GLU A 59 23.18 -16.38 -2.89
C GLU A 59 23.76 -17.10 -4.10
N GLY A 60 22.90 -17.78 -4.89
CA GLY A 60 23.33 -18.49 -6.09
C GLY A 60 23.56 -17.58 -7.31
N ARG A 61 22.98 -16.39 -7.31
CA ARG A 61 23.06 -15.44 -8.44
C ARG A 61 24.01 -14.26 -8.19
N TRP A 62 24.25 -13.88 -6.94
CA TRP A 62 25.08 -12.71 -6.62
C TRP A 62 26.55 -13.07 -6.46
N HIS A 63 27.38 -12.62 -7.38
CA HIS A 63 28.80 -12.93 -7.43
C HIS A 63 29.70 -11.82 -6.86
N GLY A 64 29.10 -10.79 -6.26
CA GLY A 64 29.80 -9.65 -5.67
C GLY A 64 29.59 -8.35 -6.47
N TRP A 65 30.08 -7.26 -5.90
CA TRP A 65 29.99 -5.93 -6.48
C TRP A 65 30.79 -5.82 -7.79
N GLY A 66 30.13 -5.33 -8.86
CA GLY A 66 30.73 -5.17 -10.18
C GLY A 66 31.14 -6.49 -10.85
N LYS A 67 30.50 -7.60 -10.46
CA LYS A 67 30.80 -8.93 -10.99
C LYS A 67 29.54 -9.59 -11.55
N PRO A 68 29.42 -9.69 -12.88
CA PRO A 68 28.35 -10.46 -13.51
C PRO A 68 28.48 -11.95 -13.17
N TYR A 69 27.35 -12.65 -13.05
CA TYR A 69 27.34 -14.10 -12.85
C TYR A 69 27.49 -14.88 -14.17
N SER A 70 27.22 -14.23 -15.31
CA SER A 70 27.41 -14.81 -16.65
C SER A 70 27.96 -13.76 -17.62
N ILE A 71 28.89 -14.22 -18.48
CA ILE A 71 29.47 -13.43 -19.57
C ILE A 71 29.43 -14.28 -20.83
N GLU A 72 28.60 -13.83 -21.81
CA GLU A 72 28.42 -14.49 -23.09
C GLU A 72 28.63 -13.48 -24.24
N GLY A 73 29.83 -13.44 -24.82
CA GLY A 73 30.19 -12.41 -25.80
C GLY A 73 30.05 -10.99 -25.20
N PRO A 74 29.26 -10.10 -25.82
CA PRO A 74 29.03 -8.76 -25.30
C PRO A 74 28.05 -8.74 -24.09
N LYS A 75 27.34 -9.82 -23.81
CA LYS A 75 26.30 -9.89 -22.81
C LYS A 75 26.84 -10.14 -21.41
N ARG A 76 26.33 -9.36 -20.45
CA ARG A 76 26.68 -9.42 -19.03
C ARG A 76 25.42 -9.57 -18.20
N ARG A 77 25.26 -10.68 -17.49
CA ARG A 77 24.11 -10.93 -16.62
C ARG A 77 24.46 -10.73 -15.17
N ALA A 78 23.63 -9.99 -14.47
CA ALA A 78 23.81 -9.73 -13.05
C ALA A 78 22.47 -9.47 -12.34
N VAL A 79 22.52 -9.61 -11.02
CA VAL A 79 21.36 -9.36 -10.16
C VAL A 79 21.56 -8.10 -9.34
N GLY A 80 20.44 -7.48 -8.95
CA GLY A 80 20.42 -6.34 -8.05
C GLY A 80 19.22 -6.39 -7.11
N VAL A 81 19.35 -5.75 -5.95
CA VAL A 81 18.27 -5.54 -4.99
C VAL A 81 18.16 -4.06 -4.65
N GLY A 82 16.95 -3.55 -4.65
CA GLY A 82 16.65 -2.18 -4.24
C GLY A 82 15.54 -2.17 -3.21
N THR A 83 15.61 -1.24 -2.26
CA THR A 83 14.58 -1.04 -1.26
C THR A 83 13.95 0.33 -1.40
N GLY A 84 12.65 0.41 -1.09
CA GLY A 84 11.90 1.65 -1.06
C GLY A 84 10.97 1.70 0.14
N ALA A 85 10.71 2.89 0.62
CA ALA A 85 9.73 3.14 1.67
C ALA A 85 8.87 4.34 1.28
N HIS A 86 7.59 4.29 1.62
CA HIS A 86 6.68 5.39 1.37
C HIS A 86 5.72 5.58 2.54
N VAL A 87 5.19 6.79 2.70
CA VAL A 87 4.20 7.13 3.74
C VAL A 87 2.83 6.55 3.39
N CYS A 88 1.98 6.39 4.40
CA CYS A 88 0.58 6.00 4.22
C CYS A 88 -0.34 7.21 4.48
N GLY A 89 -0.09 8.30 3.78
CA GLY A 89 -0.70 9.62 3.97
C GLY A 89 0.30 10.61 4.57
N VAL A 90 0.01 11.91 4.46
CA VAL A 90 0.82 12.99 5.00
C VAL A 90 0.06 13.74 6.10
N GLU A 91 0.76 14.33 7.07
CA GLU A 91 0.17 14.90 8.29
C GLU A 91 -0.82 16.04 8.02
N PHE A 92 -0.56 16.83 6.99
CA PHE A 92 -1.35 18.00 6.65
C PHE A 92 -2.58 17.69 5.78
N GLU A 93 -2.88 16.41 5.50
CA GLU A 93 -4.03 16.01 4.67
C GLU A 93 -5.40 16.26 5.31
N GLY A 94 -5.45 16.76 6.53
CA GLY A 94 -6.71 16.98 7.21
C GLY A 94 -7.47 15.70 7.54
N ASN A 95 -8.73 15.84 7.92
CA ASN A 95 -9.59 14.73 8.29
C ASN A 95 -10.13 14.02 7.04
N VAL A 96 -10.12 12.69 7.07
CA VAL A 96 -10.88 11.86 6.16
C VAL A 96 -12.16 11.37 6.85
N SER A 97 -13.22 11.15 6.10
CA SER A 97 -14.46 10.65 6.64
C SER A 97 -15.09 9.62 5.71
N ALA A 98 -15.97 8.80 6.27
CA ALA A 98 -16.86 7.90 5.55
C ALA A 98 -18.21 7.89 6.24
N VAL A 99 -19.25 7.54 5.49
CA VAL A 99 -20.60 7.30 6.02
C VAL A 99 -21.00 5.91 5.61
N VAL A 100 -21.51 5.13 6.54
CA VAL A 100 -22.02 3.78 6.28
C VAL A 100 -23.50 3.74 6.63
N ARG A 101 -24.30 3.33 5.68
CA ARG A 101 -25.74 3.18 5.85
C ARG A 101 -26.12 1.72 5.74
N ILE A 102 -26.78 1.16 6.76
CA ILE A 102 -27.42 -0.16 6.71
C ILE A 102 -28.87 0.06 6.26
N ASN A 103 -29.26 -0.62 5.20
CA ASN A 103 -30.59 -0.54 4.60
C ASN A 103 -31.55 -1.57 5.21
N PRO A 104 -32.89 -1.38 5.05
CA PRO A 104 -33.89 -2.29 5.60
C PRO A 104 -33.83 -3.74 5.11
N ASP A 105 -33.19 -4.00 3.98
CA ASP A 105 -32.96 -5.33 3.41
C ASP A 105 -31.67 -6.01 3.93
N GLY A 106 -31.02 -5.41 4.92
CA GLY A 106 -29.78 -5.89 5.47
C GLY A 106 -28.53 -5.62 4.60
N SER A 107 -28.68 -4.93 3.47
CA SER A 107 -27.55 -4.45 2.70
C SER A 107 -26.92 -3.20 3.32
N ALA A 108 -25.70 -2.87 2.92
CA ALA A 108 -25.05 -1.65 3.35
C ALA A 108 -24.55 -0.82 2.16
N LYS A 109 -24.59 0.50 2.29
CA LYS A 109 -23.97 1.44 1.35
C LYS A 109 -22.94 2.29 2.07
N VAL A 110 -21.73 2.32 1.51
CA VAL A 110 -20.60 3.11 2.02
C VAL A 110 -20.43 4.33 1.11
N TYR A 111 -20.40 5.50 1.70
CA TYR A 111 -20.09 6.76 1.03
C TYR A 111 -18.67 7.18 1.46
N CYS A 112 -17.73 7.18 0.53
CA CYS A 112 -16.36 7.58 0.80
C CYS A 112 -15.72 8.22 -0.44
N ALA A 113 -14.97 9.30 -0.25
CA ALA A 113 -14.34 10.00 -1.36
C ALA A 113 -12.97 9.38 -1.68
N VAL A 114 -12.95 8.37 -2.54
CA VAL A 114 -11.73 7.74 -3.08
C VAL A 114 -11.70 7.87 -4.60
N GLY A 115 -10.53 8.17 -5.17
CA GLY A 115 -10.37 8.23 -6.61
C GLY A 115 -10.38 6.84 -7.25
N ARG A 116 -11.01 6.72 -8.41
CA ARG A 116 -10.99 5.50 -9.24
C ARG A 116 -9.76 5.50 -10.14
N GLN A 117 -8.61 5.10 -9.62
CA GLN A 117 -7.33 5.09 -10.32
C GLN A 117 -6.91 3.69 -10.81
N GLY A 118 -7.79 2.70 -10.68
CA GLY A 118 -7.48 1.30 -10.99
C GLY A 118 -6.85 0.51 -9.83
N GLN A 119 -6.64 1.15 -8.67
CA GLN A 119 -6.04 0.53 -7.48
C GLN A 119 -6.99 -0.35 -6.68
N GLY A 120 -8.24 -0.55 -7.12
CA GLY A 120 -9.22 -1.43 -6.46
C GLY A 120 -9.75 -0.95 -5.12
N SER A 121 -9.73 0.36 -4.86
CA SER A 121 -10.16 0.93 -3.58
C SER A 121 -11.63 0.67 -3.26
N GLU A 122 -12.52 0.67 -4.25
CA GLU A 122 -13.95 0.36 -4.03
C GLU A 122 -14.11 -1.07 -3.47
N THR A 123 -13.44 -2.05 -4.09
CA THR A 123 -13.46 -3.44 -3.62
C THR A 123 -12.94 -3.55 -2.18
N THR A 124 -11.81 -2.90 -1.90
CA THR A 124 -11.20 -3.01 -0.57
C THR A 124 -11.97 -2.24 0.50
N GLN A 125 -12.61 -1.11 0.19
CA GLN A 125 -13.51 -0.42 1.12
C GLN A 125 -14.77 -1.25 1.40
N ALA A 126 -15.32 -1.93 0.39
CA ALA A 126 -16.43 -2.86 0.59
C ALA A 126 -16.03 -4.05 1.49
N GLN A 127 -14.82 -4.59 1.32
CA GLN A 127 -14.29 -5.65 2.19
C GLN A 127 -14.16 -5.18 3.65
N VAL A 128 -13.63 -3.97 3.87
CA VAL A 128 -13.54 -3.37 5.22
C VAL A 128 -14.92 -3.23 5.86
N ALA A 129 -15.91 -2.73 5.12
CA ALA A 129 -17.25 -2.56 5.65
C ALA A 129 -17.96 -3.89 5.91
N ALA A 130 -17.85 -4.84 4.98
CA ALA A 130 -18.46 -6.17 5.11
C ALA A 130 -17.94 -6.92 6.34
N GLU A 131 -16.61 -6.94 6.52
CA GLU A 131 -15.95 -7.59 7.66
C GLU A 131 -16.37 -6.95 8.99
N GLU A 132 -16.36 -5.62 9.07
CA GLU A 132 -16.73 -4.93 10.31
C GLU A 132 -18.21 -5.07 10.65
N LEU A 133 -19.09 -5.01 9.64
CA LEU A 133 -20.54 -5.16 9.83
C LEU A 133 -20.95 -6.60 10.07
N GLY A 134 -20.14 -7.58 9.66
CA GLY A 134 -20.50 -9.00 9.71
C GLY A 134 -21.54 -9.41 8.66
N ILE A 135 -21.55 -8.77 7.48
CA ILE A 135 -22.47 -9.07 6.38
C ILE A 135 -21.70 -9.61 5.16
N PRO A 136 -22.36 -10.35 4.25
CA PRO A 136 -21.75 -10.80 3.01
C PRO A 136 -21.23 -9.64 2.16
N PHE A 137 -20.08 -9.82 1.51
CA PHE A 137 -19.43 -8.80 0.68
C PHE A 137 -20.32 -8.29 -0.46
N ASP A 138 -21.08 -9.16 -1.09
CA ASP A 138 -22.01 -8.83 -2.17
C ASP A 138 -23.23 -8.01 -1.73
N LYS A 139 -23.43 -7.84 -0.42
CA LYS A 139 -24.42 -6.94 0.19
C LYS A 139 -23.88 -5.52 0.41
N VAL A 140 -22.64 -5.22 0.09
CA VAL A 140 -22.04 -3.89 0.28
C VAL A 140 -21.87 -3.16 -1.04
N GLU A 141 -22.49 -2.00 -1.15
CA GLU A 141 -22.35 -1.06 -2.26
C GLU A 141 -21.43 0.11 -1.87
N ILE A 142 -20.59 0.56 -2.79
CA ILE A 142 -19.70 1.72 -2.59
C ILE A 142 -20.17 2.87 -3.49
N GLU A 143 -20.42 4.02 -2.86
CA GLU A 143 -20.60 5.29 -3.54
C GLU A 143 -19.34 6.11 -3.40
N THR A 144 -18.76 6.53 -4.51
CA THR A 144 -17.54 7.32 -4.53
C THR A 144 -17.45 8.25 -5.75
N GLY A 145 -16.67 9.33 -5.61
CA GLY A 145 -16.44 10.27 -6.71
C GLY A 145 -17.54 11.31 -6.93
N ASP A 146 -18.59 11.29 -6.13
CA ASP A 146 -19.64 12.29 -6.13
C ASP A 146 -19.48 13.24 -4.94
N THR A 147 -19.20 14.51 -5.22
CA THR A 147 -18.98 15.53 -4.19
C THR A 147 -20.24 15.98 -3.47
N ASP A 148 -21.43 15.66 -4.00
CA ASP A 148 -22.71 15.99 -3.37
C ASP A 148 -23.11 14.97 -2.31
N SER A 149 -22.71 13.71 -2.49
CA SER A 149 -23.09 12.59 -1.60
C SER A 149 -21.95 12.09 -0.71
N CYS A 150 -20.70 12.17 -1.17
CA CYS A 150 -19.57 11.67 -0.44
C CYS A 150 -18.97 12.72 0.50
N PRO A 151 -18.51 12.31 1.71
CA PRO A 151 -17.82 13.23 2.60
C PRO A 151 -16.48 13.66 2.00
N TRP A 152 -15.99 14.81 2.46
CA TRP A 152 -14.74 15.37 1.98
C TRP A 152 -13.54 14.44 2.20
N SER A 153 -12.61 14.44 1.26
CA SER A 153 -11.32 13.75 1.32
C SER A 153 -10.28 14.52 0.49
N HIS A 154 -9.03 14.42 0.85
CA HIS A 154 -7.90 14.94 0.07
C HIS A 154 -7.69 14.19 -1.27
N GLY A 155 -8.39 13.09 -1.46
CA GLY A 155 -8.20 12.20 -2.59
C GLY A 155 -7.22 11.06 -2.30
N SER A 156 -6.95 10.26 -3.33
CA SER A 156 -6.05 9.10 -3.26
C SER A 156 -4.63 9.52 -3.59
N LEU A 157 -3.86 9.93 -2.60
CA LEU A 157 -2.46 10.34 -2.72
C LEU A 157 -1.62 9.77 -1.57
N ALA A 158 -0.30 9.77 -1.71
CA ALA A 158 0.64 9.30 -0.69
C ALA A 158 0.25 7.95 -0.07
N SER A 159 -0.32 7.05 -0.87
CA SER A 159 -0.76 5.71 -0.47
C SER A 159 -1.74 5.68 0.73
N ASN A 160 -2.54 6.75 0.91
CA ASN A 160 -3.40 6.97 2.08
C ASN A 160 -4.70 6.15 2.07
N THR A 161 -5.19 5.74 0.91
CA THR A 161 -6.56 5.25 0.72
C THR A 161 -6.91 4.09 1.66
N MET A 162 -6.07 3.05 1.72
CA MET A 162 -6.34 1.94 2.64
C MET A 162 -6.15 2.35 4.09
N PHE A 163 -5.10 3.06 4.41
CA PHE A 163 -4.78 3.41 5.80
C PHE A 163 -5.78 4.40 6.39
N ARG A 164 -6.05 5.52 5.71
CA ARG A 164 -6.89 6.60 6.25
C ARG A 164 -8.37 6.43 5.93
N VAL A 165 -8.71 6.25 4.64
CA VAL A 165 -10.11 6.10 4.25
C VAL A 165 -10.64 4.74 4.73
N GLY A 166 -9.82 3.69 4.67
CA GLY A 166 -10.16 2.39 5.24
C GLY A 166 -10.43 2.45 6.75
N TRP A 167 -9.59 3.20 7.50
CA TRP A 167 -9.86 3.48 8.91
C TRP A 167 -11.20 4.20 9.12
N ALA A 168 -11.50 5.24 8.32
CA ALA A 168 -12.76 5.97 8.41
C ALA A 168 -13.96 5.07 8.09
N THR A 169 -13.84 4.22 7.07
CA THR A 169 -14.84 3.22 6.70
C THR A 169 -15.08 2.22 7.84
N GLN A 170 -13.99 1.71 8.45
CA GLN A 170 -14.10 0.81 9.61
C GLN A 170 -14.76 1.49 10.80
N ALA A 171 -14.37 2.72 11.12
CA ALA A 171 -14.95 3.47 12.23
C ALA A 171 -16.45 3.78 12.02
N ALA A 172 -16.84 4.13 10.78
CA ALA A 172 -18.23 4.33 10.42
C ALA A 172 -19.05 3.02 10.50
N SER A 173 -18.45 1.90 10.05
CA SER A 173 -19.08 0.58 10.15
C SER A 173 -19.26 0.15 11.61
N LYS A 174 -18.28 0.39 12.47
CA LYS A 174 -18.37 0.14 13.92
C LYS A 174 -19.51 0.93 14.56
N ASP A 175 -19.66 2.21 14.21
CA ASP A 175 -20.74 3.03 14.74
C ASP A 175 -22.11 2.52 14.25
N ALA A 176 -22.23 2.16 12.96
CA ALA A 176 -23.49 1.58 12.43
C ALA A 176 -23.81 0.23 13.12
N LYS A 177 -22.83 -0.66 13.27
CA LYS A 177 -22.97 -1.94 13.97
C LYS A 177 -23.39 -1.74 15.41
N ARG A 178 -22.76 -0.80 16.14
CA ARG A 178 -23.14 -0.46 17.52
C ARG A 178 -24.61 -0.06 17.63
N GLN A 179 -25.09 0.85 16.78
CA GLN A 179 -26.48 1.27 16.75
C GLN A 179 -27.44 0.10 16.48
N LEU A 180 -27.08 -0.77 15.53
CA LEU A 180 -27.85 -1.98 15.22
C LEU A 180 -27.94 -2.92 16.43
N LEU A 181 -26.84 -3.20 17.09
CA LEU A 181 -26.80 -4.09 18.25
C LEU A 181 -27.51 -3.50 19.46
N GLU A 182 -27.49 -2.19 19.68
CA GLU A 182 -28.26 -1.52 20.73
C GLU A 182 -29.77 -1.68 20.51
N ILE A 183 -30.23 -1.59 19.27
CA ILE A 183 -31.64 -1.84 18.92
C ILE A 183 -32.00 -3.31 19.14
N ALA A 184 -31.19 -4.23 18.62
CA ALA A 184 -31.44 -5.65 18.74
C ALA A 184 -31.46 -6.11 20.20
N ALA A 185 -30.49 -5.67 21.00
CA ALA A 185 -30.40 -5.99 22.41
C ALA A 185 -31.64 -5.56 23.18
N ARG A 186 -32.10 -4.33 22.93
CA ARG A 186 -33.26 -3.77 23.64
C ARG A 186 -34.58 -4.43 23.22
N GLU A 187 -34.79 -4.62 21.92
CA GLU A 187 -36.12 -5.01 21.40
C GLU A 187 -36.30 -6.52 21.28
N PHE A 188 -35.21 -7.29 21.11
CA PHE A 188 -35.32 -8.73 20.79
C PHE A 188 -34.62 -9.66 21.77
N PHE A 189 -33.50 -9.23 22.35
CA PHE A 189 -32.69 -10.12 23.19
C PHE A 189 -32.84 -9.85 24.68
N GLY A 190 -33.20 -8.64 25.09
CA GLY A 190 -33.24 -8.28 26.52
C GLY A 190 -31.88 -8.38 27.20
N SER A 191 -30.78 -8.12 26.46
CA SER A 191 -29.39 -8.33 26.90
C SER A 191 -28.56 -7.06 26.79
N ASP A 192 -27.30 -7.11 27.22
CA ASP A 192 -26.33 -6.03 26.91
C ASP A 192 -25.91 -6.10 25.44
N PRO A 193 -25.88 -4.96 24.70
CA PRO A 193 -25.40 -4.92 23.32
C PRO A 193 -24.00 -5.51 23.15
N GLY A 194 -23.13 -5.41 24.18
CA GLY A 194 -21.78 -5.95 24.17
C GLY A 194 -21.70 -7.47 24.14
N GLU A 195 -22.80 -8.16 24.47
CA GLU A 195 -22.91 -9.64 24.41
C GLU A 195 -23.24 -10.13 23.00
N LEU A 196 -23.68 -9.22 22.10
CA LEU A 196 -24.10 -9.54 20.74
C LEU A 196 -23.02 -9.24 19.70
N ASP A 197 -23.11 -9.95 18.58
CA ASP A 197 -22.32 -9.70 17.38
C ASP A 197 -23.16 -9.98 16.14
N VAL A 198 -22.63 -9.61 14.96
CA VAL A 198 -23.23 -9.92 13.66
C VAL A 198 -22.34 -10.89 12.91
N LYS A 199 -22.92 -11.94 12.37
CA LYS A 199 -22.25 -12.89 11.51
C LYS A 199 -23.16 -13.31 10.37
N ASP A 200 -22.66 -13.18 9.13
CA ASP A 200 -23.40 -13.50 7.91
C ASP A 200 -24.79 -12.83 7.83
N GLY A 201 -24.89 -11.58 8.34
CA GLY A 201 -26.14 -10.82 8.40
C GLY A 201 -27.11 -11.23 9.53
N MET A 202 -26.71 -12.16 10.38
CA MET A 202 -27.49 -12.59 11.56
C MET A 202 -26.89 -12.00 12.83
N ILE A 203 -27.72 -11.45 13.68
CA ILE A 203 -27.37 -10.98 15.03
C ILE A 203 -27.54 -12.14 16.01
N LEU A 204 -26.53 -12.39 16.82
CA LEU A 204 -26.46 -13.53 17.74
C LEU A 204 -25.56 -13.20 18.94
N PHE A 205 -25.62 -14.01 19.98
CA PHE A 205 -24.70 -13.90 21.11
C PHE A 205 -23.26 -14.31 20.71
N LYS A 206 -22.26 -13.57 21.19
CA LYS A 206 -20.83 -13.88 20.96
C LYS A 206 -20.44 -15.28 21.42
N ASP A 207 -20.96 -15.73 22.54
CA ASP A 207 -20.68 -17.05 23.13
C ASP A 207 -21.44 -18.20 22.46
N ASN A 208 -22.01 -17.96 21.32
CA ASN A 208 -22.68 -18.80 20.34
C ASN A 208 -22.97 -20.26 20.78
N ASN A 209 -23.98 -20.41 21.63
CA ASN A 209 -24.58 -21.71 21.86
C ASN A 209 -25.61 -21.92 20.72
N LYS A 210 -25.52 -22.99 19.93
CA LYS A 210 -26.41 -23.27 18.77
C LYS A 210 -27.92 -23.24 19.08
N LYS A 211 -28.30 -23.12 20.35
CA LYS A 211 -29.68 -23.02 20.83
C LYS A 211 -30.11 -21.58 21.14
N ASP A 212 -29.19 -20.61 21.07
CA ASP A 212 -29.51 -19.23 21.40
C ASP A 212 -30.32 -18.58 20.27
N PRO A 213 -31.19 -17.63 20.57
CA PRO A 213 -31.96 -16.92 19.58
C PRO A 213 -31.02 -16.14 18.65
N GLN A 214 -31.37 -16.08 17.37
CA GLN A 214 -30.71 -15.25 16.36
C GLN A 214 -31.77 -14.56 15.53
N ILE A 215 -31.46 -13.36 15.04
CA ILE A 215 -32.38 -12.55 14.23
C ILE A 215 -31.61 -11.92 13.08
N SER A 216 -32.25 -11.80 11.92
CA SER A 216 -31.63 -11.12 10.78
C SER A 216 -31.59 -9.59 10.97
N ILE A 217 -30.63 -8.91 10.32
CA ILE A 217 -30.60 -7.45 10.25
C ILE A 217 -31.91 -6.93 9.63
N GLU A 218 -32.39 -7.63 8.60
CA GLU A 218 -33.63 -7.30 7.90
C GLU A 218 -34.84 -7.31 8.85
N ASP A 219 -34.98 -8.35 9.67
CA ASP A 219 -36.10 -8.44 10.62
C ASP A 219 -36.04 -7.35 11.68
N VAL A 220 -34.83 -7.04 12.20
CA VAL A 220 -34.66 -5.95 13.17
C VAL A 220 -35.06 -4.61 12.57
N LEU A 221 -34.64 -4.28 11.36
CA LEU A 221 -34.94 -3.00 10.73
C LEU A 221 -36.35 -2.90 10.22
N ASN A 222 -36.97 -4.01 9.81
CA ASN A 222 -38.38 -4.04 9.36
C ASN A 222 -39.39 -4.03 10.53
N HIS A 223 -38.96 -4.43 11.76
CA HIS A 223 -39.80 -4.33 12.95
C HIS A 223 -40.35 -2.91 13.14
N PHE A 224 -39.59 -1.88 12.84
CA PHE A 224 -39.99 -0.48 12.99
C PHE A 224 -40.77 0.10 11.78
N ARG A 225 -41.08 -0.71 10.77
CA ARG A 225 -41.90 -0.29 9.63
C ARG A 225 -43.41 -0.41 9.90
N SER A 226 -43.81 -1.01 11.05
CA SER A 226 -45.21 -1.08 11.43
C SER A 226 -45.79 0.29 11.79
N ALA A 227 -47.13 0.46 11.63
CA ALA A 227 -47.81 1.72 11.90
C ALA A 227 -47.68 2.20 13.36
N ASP A 228 -47.35 1.29 14.28
CA ASP A 228 -47.21 1.57 15.71
C ASP A 228 -45.79 2.11 16.08
N ALA A 229 -44.83 2.09 15.16
CA ALA A 229 -43.48 2.54 15.38
C ALA A 229 -43.21 3.94 14.79
N LEU A 230 -44.15 4.85 14.88
CA LEU A 230 -44.03 6.22 14.37
C LEU A 230 -42.82 6.94 14.93
N GLY A 231 -41.92 7.38 14.05
CA GLY A 231 -40.73 8.18 14.38
C GLY A 231 -39.44 7.38 14.58
N GLN A 232 -39.44 6.06 14.36
CA GLN A 232 -38.21 5.26 14.40
C GLN A 232 -37.59 5.07 13.00
N ALA A 233 -36.29 5.11 12.92
CA ALA A 233 -35.56 5.02 11.66
C ALA A 233 -35.55 3.59 11.11
N SER A 234 -35.97 3.43 9.85
CA SER A 234 -35.88 2.16 9.12
C SER A 234 -34.52 1.92 8.48
N SER A 235 -33.55 2.77 8.76
CA SER A 235 -32.17 2.64 8.32
C SER A 235 -31.23 3.19 9.37
N ILE A 236 -30.05 2.61 9.46
CA ILE A 236 -29.01 3.02 10.40
C ILE A 236 -27.91 3.74 9.61
N THR A 237 -27.41 4.85 10.16
CA THR A 237 -26.29 5.59 9.56
C THR A 237 -25.17 5.73 10.57
N GLY A 238 -24.04 5.13 10.26
CA GLY A 238 -22.81 5.24 11.03
C GLY A 238 -21.82 6.24 10.42
N ARG A 239 -21.01 6.84 11.28
CA ARG A 239 -19.95 7.78 10.92
C ARG A 239 -18.82 7.65 11.94
N PRO A 240 -17.57 8.06 11.62
CA PRO A 240 -16.53 8.12 12.63
C PRO A 240 -16.93 9.04 13.78
N THR A 241 -16.92 8.52 15.00
CA THR A 241 -17.33 9.24 16.22
C THR A 241 -16.14 9.80 17.01
N TYR A 242 -14.93 9.47 16.57
CA TYR A 242 -13.66 9.92 17.15
C TYR A 242 -12.68 10.24 16.03
N PRO A 243 -11.72 11.15 16.25
CA PRO A 243 -10.69 11.41 15.26
C PRO A 243 -9.80 10.19 15.08
N MET A 244 -9.21 10.04 13.89
CA MET A 244 -8.12 9.10 13.70
C MET A 244 -7.07 9.34 14.78
N PRO A 245 -6.54 8.30 15.45
CA PRO A 245 -5.51 8.48 16.47
C PRO A 245 -4.41 9.37 15.94
N PRO A 246 -3.95 10.39 16.72
CA PRO A 246 -2.87 11.24 16.27
C PRO A 246 -1.70 10.33 15.93
N SER A 247 -1.27 10.39 14.69
CA SER A 247 -0.17 9.61 14.18
C SER A 247 1.14 10.13 14.74
N SER A 248 1.35 9.98 16.06
CA SER A 248 2.70 9.92 16.59
C SER A 248 3.49 8.76 15.98
N ALA A 249 2.79 7.87 15.28
CA ALA A 249 3.32 6.78 14.50
C ALA A 249 3.06 7.06 13.02
N PHE A 250 4.11 7.35 12.26
CA PHE A 250 4.02 7.37 10.81
C PHE A 250 3.87 5.95 10.31
N ALA A 251 2.68 5.64 9.81
CA ALA A 251 2.52 4.42 9.04
C ALA A 251 3.31 4.55 7.73
N ARG A 252 4.16 3.58 7.48
CA ARG A 252 4.92 3.45 6.23
C ARG A 252 4.76 2.05 5.69
N HIS A 253 4.81 1.94 4.38
CA HIS A 253 4.95 0.65 3.73
C HIS A 253 6.33 0.56 3.08
N PHE A 254 6.84 -0.66 3.00
CA PHE A 254 8.20 -0.95 2.55
C PHE A 254 8.15 -1.93 1.40
N ALA A 255 9.00 -1.73 0.40
CA ALA A 255 9.17 -2.65 -0.70
C ALA A 255 10.64 -3.02 -0.86
N ALA A 256 10.89 -4.23 -1.37
CA ALA A 256 12.19 -4.61 -1.88
C ALA A 256 11.99 -5.35 -3.21
N HIS A 257 12.78 -4.99 -4.22
CA HIS A 257 12.73 -5.62 -5.53
C HIS A 257 14.05 -6.30 -5.82
N PHE A 258 13.96 -7.52 -6.31
CA PHE A 258 15.09 -8.34 -6.76
C PHE A 258 14.97 -8.45 -8.27
N VAL A 259 16.03 -8.10 -8.97
CA VAL A 259 16.04 -8.02 -10.43
C VAL A 259 17.20 -8.81 -10.98
N ASP A 260 16.94 -9.60 -12.03
CA ASP A 260 17.96 -10.21 -12.87
C ASP A 260 17.89 -9.55 -14.25
N LEU A 261 19.00 -9.09 -14.77
CA LEU A 261 19.06 -8.44 -16.06
C LEU A 261 20.34 -8.80 -16.85
N GLU A 262 20.26 -8.55 -18.14
CA GLU A 262 21.37 -8.65 -19.09
C GLU A 262 21.66 -7.27 -19.66
N VAL A 263 22.91 -6.86 -19.66
CA VAL A 263 23.41 -5.69 -20.36
C VAL A 263 24.23 -6.14 -21.55
N ASP A 264 23.92 -5.67 -22.74
CA ASP A 264 24.77 -5.83 -23.91
C ASP A 264 25.74 -4.63 -23.98
N ILE A 265 27.03 -4.88 -23.83
CA ILE A 265 28.06 -3.80 -23.76
C ILE A 265 28.43 -3.22 -25.14
N GLU A 266 28.00 -3.81 -26.23
CA GLU A 266 28.19 -3.27 -27.59
C GLU A 266 27.03 -2.34 -27.99
N THR A 267 25.82 -2.65 -27.57
CA THR A 267 24.62 -1.88 -27.92
C THR A 267 24.12 -0.97 -26.80
N GLY A 268 24.51 -1.25 -25.53
CA GLY A 268 23.98 -0.58 -24.35
C GLY A 268 22.56 -1.04 -23.95
N GLU A 269 22.00 -2.05 -24.62
CA GLU A 269 20.64 -2.53 -24.34
C GLU A 269 20.57 -3.24 -22.99
N ILE A 270 19.53 -2.94 -22.20
CA ILE A 270 19.17 -3.65 -20.97
C ILE A 270 17.98 -4.56 -21.25
N LYS A 271 18.09 -5.83 -20.88
CA LYS A 271 16.99 -6.78 -20.92
C LYS A 271 16.67 -7.29 -19.52
N LEU A 272 15.46 -7.06 -19.03
CA LEU A 272 14.99 -7.63 -17.77
C LEU A 272 14.67 -9.13 -17.97
N LEU A 273 15.29 -9.99 -17.17
CA LEU A 273 15.18 -11.45 -17.30
C LEU A 273 14.25 -12.04 -16.25
N ASP A 274 14.33 -11.55 -15.00
CA ASP A 274 13.54 -12.04 -13.87
C ASP A 274 13.26 -10.90 -12.88
N TRP A 275 12.12 -10.97 -12.19
CA TRP A 275 11.69 -9.95 -11.25
C TRP A 275 10.89 -10.54 -10.10
N LEU A 276 11.35 -10.31 -8.88
CA LEU A 276 10.61 -10.60 -7.66
C LEU A 276 10.34 -9.31 -6.90
N ALA A 277 9.07 -8.99 -6.66
CA ALA A 277 8.66 -7.87 -5.84
C ALA A 277 8.26 -8.35 -4.45
N THR A 278 8.84 -7.77 -3.40
CA THR A 278 8.42 -8.01 -2.03
C THR A 278 7.94 -6.74 -1.38
N GLN A 279 6.88 -6.81 -0.56
CA GLN A 279 6.34 -5.63 0.09
C GLN A 279 5.71 -5.94 1.44
N ASP A 280 5.95 -5.06 2.40
CA ASP A 280 5.27 -5.03 3.68
C ASP A 280 4.29 -3.86 3.76
N SER A 281 3.01 -4.18 3.74
CA SER A 281 1.89 -3.25 3.85
C SER A 281 0.93 -3.61 4.99
N GLY A 282 1.42 -4.34 5.98
CA GLY A 282 0.56 -4.89 7.03
C GLY A 282 -0.36 -5.97 6.48
N THR A 283 -1.54 -6.07 7.03
CA THR A 283 -2.56 -7.02 6.56
C THR A 283 -2.95 -6.74 5.10
N ILE A 284 -2.88 -7.77 4.27
CA ILE A 284 -3.23 -7.68 2.86
C ILE A 284 -4.74 -7.89 2.69
N MET A 285 -5.46 -6.81 2.47
CA MET A 285 -6.93 -6.83 2.34
C MET A 285 -7.42 -7.56 1.09
N ASN A 286 -6.68 -7.43 -0.01
CA ASN A 286 -6.98 -8.11 -1.26
C ASN A 286 -5.68 -8.49 -1.98
N PRO A 287 -5.29 -9.78 -1.97
CA PRO A 287 -4.02 -10.23 -2.57
C PRO A 287 -3.90 -9.95 -4.06
N GLN A 288 -5.00 -10.07 -4.83
CA GLN A 288 -4.98 -9.82 -6.27
C GLN A 288 -4.75 -8.34 -6.59
N VAL A 289 -5.47 -7.46 -5.91
CA VAL A 289 -5.32 -6.00 -6.05
C VAL A 289 -3.92 -5.58 -5.60
N MET A 290 -3.44 -6.13 -4.48
CA MET A 290 -2.10 -5.86 -3.95
C MET A 290 -1.01 -6.28 -4.95
N LYS A 291 -1.10 -7.49 -5.52
CA LYS A 291 -0.18 -7.96 -6.56
C LYS A 291 -0.13 -6.99 -7.75
N ASN A 292 -1.29 -6.52 -8.22
CA ASN A 292 -1.36 -5.57 -9.33
C ASN A 292 -0.67 -4.25 -9.01
N GLN A 293 -0.82 -3.74 -7.77
CA GLN A 293 -0.14 -2.52 -7.33
C GLN A 293 1.38 -2.71 -7.27
N MET A 294 1.85 -3.84 -6.75
CA MET A 294 3.28 -4.15 -6.66
C MET A 294 3.93 -4.26 -8.05
N ILE A 295 3.31 -4.97 -8.97
CA ILE A 295 3.82 -5.12 -10.35
C ILE A 295 3.71 -3.80 -11.12
N GLY A 296 2.59 -3.09 -11.01
CA GLY A 296 2.43 -1.78 -11.65
C GLY A 296 3.46 -0.76 -11.20
N GLY A 297 3.73 -0.69 -9.88
CA GLY A 297 4.77 0.15 -9.31
C GLY A 297 6.18 -0.26 -9.78
N ALA A 298 6.45 -1.57 -9.86
CA ALA A 298 7.71 -2.10 -10.40
C ALA A 298 7.94 -1.66 -11.84
N ILE A 299 6.91 -1.79 -12.71
CA ILE A 299 6.97 -1.35 -14.12
C ILE A 299 7.21 0.16 -14.21
N CYS A 300 6.50 0.95 -13.39
CA CYS A 300 6.66 2.41 -13.35
C CYS A 300 8.10 2.80 -12.97
N GLY A 301 8.63 2.25 -11.87
CA GLY A 301 10.00 2.55 -11.43
C GLY A 301 11.08 2.01 -12.37
N ALA A 302 10.84 0.89 -13.05
CA ALA A 302 11.72 0.37 -14.09
C ALA A 302 11.72 1.28 -15.33
N GLY A 303 10.57 1.83 -15.71
CA GLY A 303 10.47 2.83 -16.78
C GLY A 303 11.34 4.05 -16.51
N PHE A 304 11.25 4.62 -15.30
CA PHE A 304 12.10 5.74 -14.88
C PHE A 304 13.60 5.39 -14.90
N ALA A 305 13.95 4.16 -14.54
CA ALA A 305 15.34 3.75 -14.50
C ALA A 305 15.97 3.55 -15.89
N ILE A 306 15.17 3.11 -16.89
CA ILE A 306 15.72 2.63 -18.17
C ILE A 306 15.42 3.60 -19.32
N TYR A 307 14.21 4.19 -19.39
CA TYR A 307 13.74 4.89 -20.59
C TYR A 307 13.26 6.32 -20.39
N GLU A 308 12.58 6.61 -19.27
CA GLU A 308 11.77 7.80 -19.14
C GLU A 308 12.62 9.03 -18.84
N SER A 309 12.55 10.03 -19.74
CA SER A 309 13.23 11.32 -19.58
C SER A 309 12.42 12.40 -20.24
N LEU A 310 12.24 13.53 -19.56
CA LEU A 310 11.71 14.75 -20.15
C LEU A 310 12.85 15.55 -20.77
N VAL A 311 12.76 15.79 -22.08
CA VAL A 311 13.74 16.59 -22.83
C VAL A 311 13.20 18.01 -22.98
N PHE A 312 13.90 18.97 -22.38
CA PHE A 312 13.54 20.39 -22.45
C PHE A 312 14.31 21.11 -23.54
N ASP A 313 13.69 22.08 -24.15
CA ASP A 313 14.36 23.09 -24.94
C ASP A 313 14.98 24.11 -23.98
N GLU A 314 16.30 24.29 -24.04
CA GLU A 314 17.04 25.13 -23.09
C GLU A 314 16.71 26.63 -23.21
N GLU A 315 16.31 27.09 -24.40
CA GLU A 315 15.99 28.50 -24.63
C GLU A 315 14.55 28.84 -24.22
N THR A 316 13.61 27.93 -24.48
CA THR A 316 12.17 28.21 -24.32
C THR A 316 11.53 27.49 -23.10
N GLY A 317 12.21 26.52 -22.53
CA GLY A 317 11.67 25.65 -21.45
C GLY A 317 10.56 24.70 -21.93
N ARG A 318 10.32 24.55 -23.21
CA ARG A 318 9.30 23.65 -23.76
C ARG A 318 9.78 22.21 -23.73
N ILE A 319 8.85 21.29 -23.40
CA ILE A 319 9.12 19.85 -23.50
C ILE A 319 9.15 19.45 -24.97
N LYS A 320 10.27 18.89 -25.44
CA LYS A 320 10.46 18.46 -26.84
C LYS A 320 9.78 17.14 -27.16
N ASN A 321 9.66 16.25 -26.17
CA ASN A 321 9.12 14.90 -26.30
C ASN A 321 7.76 14.71 -25.58
N ALA A 322 6.89 15.72 -25.62
CA ALA A 322 5.56 15.69 -24.99
C ALA A 322 4.56 14.82 -25.78
N ASN A 323 4.95 13.60 -26.16
CA ASN A 323 4.10 12.65 -26.87
C ASN A 323 4.61 11.22 -26.66
N LEU A 324 3.73 10.22 -26.83
CA LEU A 324 4.06 8.78 -26.59
C LEU A 324 4.95 8.15 -27.68
N LEU A 325 5.27 8.86 -28.75
CA LEU A 325 6.24 8.40 -29.75
C LEU A 325 7.68 8.59 -29.25
N ASP A 326 7.95 9.74 -28.66
CA ASP A 326 9.30 10.16 -28.24
C ASP A 326 9.54 9.96 -26.73
N TYR A 327 8.51 10.12 -25.90
CA TYR A 327 8.56 9.76 -24.48
C TYR A 327 8.35 8.24 -24.35
N LYS A 328 9.43 7.52 -24.12
CA LYS A 328 9.42 6.06 -24.08
C LYS A 328 8.90 5.53 -22.75
N LEU A 329 7.90 4.67 -22.79
CA LEU A 329 7.38 3.92 -21.65
C LEU A 329 7.79 2.46 -21.74
N LEU A 330 8.02 1.83 -20.59
CA LEU A 330 8.20 0.39 -20.51
C LEU A 330 6.89 -0.31 -20.92
N ARG A 331 6.99 -1.27 -21.82
CA ARG A 331 5.83 -2.04 -22.30
C ARG A 331 5.73 -3.36 -21.55
N ALA A 332 4.55 -3.96 -21.57
CA ALA A 332 4.35 -5.29 -20.98
C ALA A 332 5.30 -6.38 -21.54
N ALA A 333 5.74 -6.23 -22.80
CA ALA A 333 6.69 -7.14 -23.42
C ALA A 333 8.15 -6.95 -22.95
N ASP A 334 8.44 -5.82 -22.34
CA ASP A 334 9.79 -5.46 -21.85
C ASP A 334 9.98 -5.90 -20.38
N PHE A 335 8.89 -6.31 -19.70
CA PHE A 335 8.89 -6.75 -18.31
C PHE A 335 8.73 -8.29 -18.24
N PRO A 336 9.41 -8.98 -17.30
CA PRO A 336 9.29 -10.42 -17.16
C PRO A 336 7.87 -10.88 -16.88
N VAL A 337 7.35 -11.83 -17.65
CA VAL A 337 5.96 -12.33 -17.56
C VAL A 337 5.66 -13.00 -16.21
N ASN A 338 6.66 -13.57 -15.57
CA ASN A 338 6.55 -14.35 -14.35
C ASN A 338 6.84 -13.53 -13.08
N GLY A 339 6.57 -12.22 -13.12
CA GLY A 339 6.75 -11.37 -11.93
C GLY A 339 6.04 -11.96 -10.70
N GLU A 340 6.83 -12.45 -9.75
CA GLU A 340 6.33 -12.98 -8.49
C GLU A 340 6.22 -11.88 -7.44
N VAL A 341 5.35 -12.09 -6.45
CA VAL A 341 5.19 -11.18 -5.32
C VAL A 341 5.23 -11.93 -4.01
N ILE A 342 5.86 -11.34 -3.00
CA ILE A 342 5.89 -11.84 -1.63
C ILE A 342 5.42 -10.74 -0.69
N TYR A 343 4.58 -11.10 0.26
CA TYR A 343 4.08 -10.19 1.29
C TYR A 343 4.85 -10.37 2.60
N GLY A 344 5.13 -9.24 3.25
CA GLY A 344 5.65 -9.22 4.62
C GLY A 344 4.55 -9.57 5.64
N ASP A 345 4.97 -10.08 6.80
CA ASP A 345 4.09 -10.43 7.91
C ASP A 345 4.18 -9.36 9.01
N SER A 346 3.40 -8.30 8.88
CA SER A 346 3.28 -7.30 9.92
C SER A 346 1.82 -6.90 10.14
N TYR A 347 1.56 -6.29 11.28
CA TYR A 347 0.24 -5.79 11.65
C TYR A 347 0.36 -4.35 12.12
N ASP A 348 -0.42 -3.44 11.55
CA ASP A 348 -0.44 -2.05 11.96
C ASP A 348 -1.53 -1.80 13.02
N PRO A 349 -1.20 -1.23 14.20
CA PRO A 349 -2.19 -1.05 15.26
C PRO A 349 -3.22 0.05 14.96
N VAL A 350 -3.00 0.88 13.95
CA VAL A 350 -3.86 2.03 13.61
C VAL A 350 -4.69 1.76 12.36
N GLY A 351 -4.10 1.15 11.34
CA GLY A 351 -4.78 0.88 10.09
C GLY A 351 -5.92 -0.14 10.21
N PRO A 352 -6.90 -0.12 9.29
CA PRO A 352 -8.05 -1.02 9.35
C PRO A 352 -7.58 -2.47 9.29
N PHE A 353 -7.95 -3.27 10.29
CA PHE A 353 -7.54 -4.68 10.44
C PHE A 353 -6.02 -4.90 10.32
N GLY A 354 -5.21 -3.90 10.61
CA GLY A 354 -3.75 -3.99 10.53
C GLY A 354 -3.16 -3.64 9.16
N ALA A 355 -3.97 -3.15 8.22
CA ALA A 355 -3.52 -2.79 6.88
C ALA A 355 -2.85 -1.41 6.83
N ARG A 356 -1.91 -1.25 5.89
CA ARG A 356 -1.27 0.02 5.55
C ARG A 356 -1.44 0.35 4.07
N GLY A 357 -0.80 1.43 3.62
CA GLY A 357 -0.76 1.80 2.20
C GLY A 357 0.04 0.80 1.36
N ALA A 358 -0.15 0.84 0.05
CA ALA A 358 0.44 -0.14 -0.86
C ALA A 358 0.99 0.42 -2.18
N GLY A 359 0.58 1.65 -2.57
CA GLY A 359 0.72 2.09 -3.97
C GLY A 359 2.13 2.48 -4.41
N GLU A 360 2.90 3.20 -3.60
CA GLU A 360 4.05 3.98 -4.11
C GLU A 360 5.44 3.41 -3.76
N ALA A 361 5.58 2.62 -2.67
CA ALA A 361 6.88 2.02 -2.33
C ALA A 361 7.46 1.09 -3.42
N PRO A 362 6.65 0.34 -4.19
CA PRO A 362 7.19 -0.49 -5.28
C PRO A 362 7.95 0.32 -6.34
N ALA A 363 7.43 1.48 -6.73
CA ALA A 363 8.11 2.34 -7.70
C ALA A 363 9.47 2.84 -7.17
N ALA A 364 9.51 3.18 -5.87
CA ALA A 364 10.75 3.66 -5.23
C ALA A 364 11.82 2.56 -5.12
N ALA A 365 11.45 1.29 -5.02
CA ALA A 365 12.39 0.17 -4.91
C ALA A 365 12.95 -0.30 -6.26
N ALA A 366 12.23 -0.09 -7.36
CA ALA A 366 12.56 -0.63 -8.67
C ALA A 366 13.82 0.00 -9.28
N GLY A 367 13.90 1.33 -9.28
CA GLY A 367 15.06 2.05 -9.82
C GLY A 367 16.40 1.64 -9.18
N PRO A 368 16.53 1.65 -7.85
CA PRO A 368 17.73 1.19 -7.16
C PRO A 368 18.11 -0.27 -7.46
N ALA A 369 17.10 -1.16 -7.61
CA ALA A 369 17.35 -2.56 -7.95
C ALA A 369 18.01 -2.69 -9.34
N ILE A 370 17.49 -1.98 -10.33
CA ILE A 370 18.06 -1.97 -11.69
C ILE A 370 19.44 -1.33 -11.68
N ALA A 371 19.62 -0.18 -11.03
CA ALA A 371 20.93 0.50 -10.98
C ALA A 371 22.01 -0.39 -10.36
N GLN A 372 21.67 -1.12 -9.30
CA GLN A 372 22.59 -2.07 -8.70
C GLN A 372 22.91 -3.25 -9.64
N ALA A 373 21.88 -3.79 -10.32
CA ALA A 373 22.08 -4.89 -11.26
C ALA A 373 22.95 -4.47 -12.47
N VAL A 374 22.73 -3.28 -13.01
CA VAL A 374 23.59 -2.70 -14.06
C VAL A 374 25.01 -2.52 -13.55
N TYR A 375 25.19 -1.95 -12.36
CA TYR A 375 26.51 -1.84 -11.76
C TYR A 375 27.21 -3.21 -11.61
N ASN A 376 26.48 -4.23 -11.17
CA ASN A 376 27.04 -5.59 -11.04
C ASN A 376 27.34 -6.21 -12.41
N ALA A 377 26.63 -5.84 -13.46
CA ALA A 377 26.87 -6.33 -14.81
C ALA A 377 28.13 -5.72 -15.45
N ILE A 378 28.34 -4.40 -15.30
CA ILE A 378 29.39 -3.68 -16.05
C ILE A 378 30.48 -3.04 -15.18
N GLY A 379 30.37 -3.10 -13.84
CA GLY A 379 31.38 -2.61 -12.90
C GLY A 379 31.41 -1.09 -12.68
N MET A 380 30.46 -0.34 -13.25
CA MET A 380 30.41 1.11 -13.12
C MET A 380 28.97 1.63 -12.93
N TRP A 381 28.83 2.79 -12.29
CA TRP A 381 27.55 3.47 -12.12
C TRP A 381 27.19 4.25 -13.38
N VAL A 382 25.93 4.14 -13.78
CA VAL A 382 25.32 4.90 -14.88
C VAL A 382 24.19 5.73 -14.34
N ASP A 383 24.12 6.99 -14.74
CA ASP A 383 23.01 7.88 -14.35
C ASP A 383 21.70 7.45 -15.00
N MET A 384 20.60 7.60 -14.26
CA MET A 384 19.26 7.34 -14.81
C MET A 384 18.77 8.50 -15.68
N PRO A 385 18.03 8.21 -16.74
CA PRO A 385 17.68 6.88 -17.25
C PRO A 385 18.90 6.18 -17.87
N MET A 386 19.07 4.90 -17.59
CA MET A 386 20.19 4.09 -18.11
C MET A 386 19.89 3.64 -19.56
N THR A 387 19.72 4.63 -20.43
CA THR A 387 19.50 4.38 -21.84
C THR A 387 20.72 3.72 -22.50
N PRO A 388 20.55 3.06 -23.67
CA PRO A 388 21.68 2.50 -24.41
C PRO A 388 22.83 3.52 -24.63
N GLU A 389 22.47 4.77 -24.95
CA GLU A 389 23.45 5.85 -25.12
C GLU A 389 24.22 6.15 -23.84
N ASN A 390 23.53 6.21 -22.68
CA ASN A 390 24.18 6.50 -21.39
C ASN A 390 25.08 5.36 -20.93
N ILE A 391 24.69 4.10 -21.20
CA ILE A 391 25.52 2.93 -20.91
C ILE A 391 26.79 2.94 -21.79
N ILE A 392 26.64 3.10 -23.10
CA ILE A 392 27.79 3.17 -24.01
C ILE A 392 28.72 4.33 -23.67
N THR A 393 28.15 5.50 -23.35
CA THR A 393 28.94 6.65 -22.92
C THR A 393 29.72 6.37 -21.64
N ALA A 394 29.10 5.70 -20.66
CA ALA A 394 29.78 5.33 -19.42
C ALA A 394 30.93 4.34 -19.66
N LEU A 395 30.70 3.32 -20.51
CA LEU A 395 31.72 2.32 -20.87
C LEU A 395 32.95 2.90 -21.57
N HIS A 396 32.80 4.02 -22.27
CA HIS A 396 33.89 4.69 -23.02
C HIS A 396 34.46 5.93 -22.34
N LYS A 397 34.00 6.31 -21.14
CA LYS A 397 34.50 7.49 -20.41
C LYS A 397 35.97 7.38 -19.97
N ASP A 398 36.50 6.19 -19.80
CA ASP A 398 37.84 5.92 -19.34
C ASP A 398 38.76 5.31 -20.43
N SER A 399 38.27 5.27 -21.68
CA SER A 399 39.05 4.87 -22.88
C SER A 399 39.48 6.11 -23.68
#